data_f22a7f5d07d45e7ab6c7250b465e2855
#
_entry.id   f22a7f5d07d45e7ab6c7250b465e2855
#
_cell.length_a   1.000
_cell.length_b   1.000
_cell.length_c   1.000
_cell.angle_alpha   90.00
_cell.angle_beta   90.00
_cell.angle_gamma   90.00
#
_symmetry.space_group_name_H-M   'P 1'
#
loop_
_entity.id
_entity.type
_entity.pdbx_description
1 polymer ?
#
loop_
_entity_poly.entity_id
_entity_poly.type
_entity_poly.pdbx_seq_one_letter_code
_entity_poly.pdbx_strand_id
1 'polypeptide(L)'
;MLLYVKDGLLPKPDLVIHADTGAEMPETVELVHNWAIPFCEELGVEFRVVKSHRGTIYDDYFQAGSIPVMGFRSCTDNFKIKPQRREIRKIVGQGKRGEVLAQCWLGITTDEERRRTTSSVKWCDITYPLLDNHRVSRADCLDRLKLEGLNVIKSGCFHCPYSGS
;
A
#
# COMPACT_ATOMS: atom_id res chain seq x y z
N MET A 1 4.43 6.62 6.96
CA MET A 1 3.15 6.82 7.68
C MET A 1 3.17 6.24 9.09
N LEU A 2 3.52 4.98 9.32
CA LEU A 2 3.55 4.39 10.68
C LEU A 2 4.43 5.19 11.67
N LEU A 3 5.58 5.69 11.25
CA LEU A 3 6.41 6.56 12.08
C LEU A 3 5.73 7.87 12.45
N TYR A 4 4.92 8.43 11.56
CA TYR A 4 4.10 9.62 11.84
C TYR A 4 2.98 9.32 12.83
N VAL A 5 2.45 8.10 12.83
CA VAL A 5 1.52 7.63 13.88
C VAL A 5 2.23 7.51 15.22
N LYS A 6 3.43 6.91 15.25
CA LYS A 6 4.29 6.84 16.46
C LYS A 6 4.56 8.21 17.05
N ASP A 7 4.89 9.16 16.17
CA ASP A 7 5.23 10.54 16.55
C ASP A 7 4.00 11.41 16.92
N GLY A 8 2.78 10.84 16.86
CA GLY A 8 1.52 11.54 17.13
C GLY A 8 1.11 12.58 16.05
N LEU A 9 1.78 12.57 14.90
CA LEU A 9 1.51 13.46 13.78
C LEU A 9 0.34 12.98 12.92
N LEU A 10 0.03 11.70 12.96
CA LEU A 10 -1.15 11.10 12.34
C LEU A 10 -1.93 10.31 13.38
N PRO A 11 -3.27 10.26 13.28
CA PRO A 11 -4.06 9.41 14.15
C PRO A 11 -3.72 7.94 13.94
N LYS A 12 -4.00 7.11 14.93
CA LYS A 12 -3.83 5.67 14.85
C LYS A 12 -4.85 5.10 13.85
N PRO A 13 -4.44 4.36 12.82
CA PRO A 13 -5.36 3.69 11.92
C PRO A 13 -5.97 2.45 12.59
N ASP A 14 -7.17 2.05 12.16
CA ASP A 14 -7.81 0.82 12.62
C ASP A 14 -7.10 -0.42 12.08
N LEU A 15 -6.52 -0.33 10.87
CA LEU A 15 -5.95 -1.46 10.16
C LEU A 15 -4.86 -1.02 9.18
N VAL A 16 -3.80 -1.80 9.11
CA VAL A 16 -2.80 -1.75 8.03
C VAL A 16 -2.96 -2.96 7.14
N ILE A 17 -3.07 -2.75 5.83
CA ILE A 17 -3.20 -3.84 4.86
C ILE A 17 -2.02 -3.84 3.90
N HIS A 18 -1.32 -4.96 3.84
CA HIS A 18 -0.29 -5.23 2.83
C HIS A 18 -0.83 -6.23 1.80
N ALA A 19 -0.74 -5.87 0.51
CA ALA A 19 -1.10 -6.78 -0.57
C ALA A 19 0.15 -7.53 -1.03
N ASP A 20 0.24 -8.80 -0.68
CA ASP A 20 1.28 -9.70 -1.15
C ASP A 20 0.94 -10.17 -2.59
N THR A 21 1.74 -9.72 -3.52
CA THR A 21 1.59 -10.06 -4.95
C THR A 21 2.40 -11.29 -5.36
N GLY A 22 3.25 -11.79 -4.47
CA GLY A 22 4.22 -12.87 -4.73
C GLY A 22 5.37 -12.46 -5.66
N ALA A 23 5.53 -11.15 -5.89
CA ALA A 23 6.54 -10.62 -6.81
C ALA A 23 7.26 -9.37 -6.27
N GLU A 24 7.11 -9.06 -4.99
CA GLU A 24 7.84 -8.00 -4.32
C GLU A 24 9.33 -8.32 -4.27
N MET A 25 10.14 -7.25 -4.24
CA MET A 25 11.57 -7.36 -3.95
C MET A 25 11.78 -8.04 -2.59
N PRO A 26 12.77 -8.96 -2.45
CA PRO A 26 13.03 -9.67 -1.19
C PRO A 26 13.19 -8.72 0.00
N GLU A 27 13.87 -7.60 -0.18
CA GLU A 27 14.09 -6.59 0.86
C GLU A 27 12.76 -5.94 1.31
N THR A 28 11.79 -5.84 0.41
CA THR A 28 10.44 -5.36 0.77
C THR A 28 9.72 -6.39 1.64
N VAL A 29 9.85 -7.67 1.30
CA VAL A 29 9.26 -8.77 2.08
C VAL A 29 9.89 -8.82 3.48
N GLU A 30 11.22 -8.74 3.56
CA GLU A 30 11.96 -8.69 4.82
C GLU A 30 11.54 -7.48 5.67
N LEU A 31 11.43 -6.30 5.07
CA LEU A 31 10.98 -5.10 5.78
C LEU A 31 9.56 -5.27 6.35
N VAL A 32 8.66 -5.88 5.60
CA VAL A 32 7.30 -6.13 6.06
C VAL A 32 7.31 -7.08 7.26
N HIS A 33 8.01 -8.20 7.17
CA HIS A 33 8.01 -9.23 8.21
C HIS A 33 8.82 -8.84 9.45
N ASN A 34 10.00 -8.26 9.25
CA ASN A 34 10.94 -8.02 10.32
C ASN A 34 10.75 -6.65 11.00
N TRP A 35 10.03 -5.74 10.35
CA TRP A 35 9.81 -4.41 10.91
C TRP A 35 8.35 -3.98 10.92
N ALA A 36 7.63 -3.99 9.76
CA ALA A 36 6.32 -3.37 9.69
C ALA A 36 5.26 -4.12 10.54
N ILE A 37 5.28 -5.45 10.53
CA ILE A 37 4.36 -6.26 11.35
C ILE A 37 4.65 -6.06 12.84
N PRO A 38 5.88 -6.28 13.37
CA PRO A 38 6.19 -6.03 14.78
C PRO A 38 5.91 -4.59 15.22
N PHE A 39 6.20 -3.63 14.37
CA PHE A 39 5.95 -2.22 14.67
C PHE A 39 4.45 -1.88 14.76
N CYS A 40 3.62 -2.51 13.95
CA CYS A 40 2.16 -2.39 14.08
C CYS A 40 1.65 -3.03 15.37
N GLU A 41 2.21 -4.16 15.79
CA GLU A 41 1.92 -4.80 17.09
C GLU A 41 2.30 -3.88 18.26
N GLU A 42 3.47 -3.25 18.21
CA GLU A 42 3.91 -2.25 19.21
C GLU A 42 2.95 -1.06 19.30
N LEU A 43 2.47 -0.57 18.16
CA LEU A 43 1.48 0.50 18.09
C LEU A 43 0.05 0.04 18.46
N GLY A 44 -0.16 -1.27 18.64
CA GLY A 44 -1.48 -1.87 18.85
C GLY A 44 -2.40 -1.67 17.65
N VAL A 45 -1.86 -1.74 16.43
CA VAL A 45 -2.58 -1.65 15.16
C VAL A 45 -2.61 -3.02 14.50
N GLU A 46 -3.79 -3.46 14.08
CA GLU A 46 -3.90 -4.72 13.35
C GLU A 46 -3.19 -4.62 11.99
N PHE A 47 -2.38 -5.65 11.66
CA PHE A 47 -1.73 -5.78 10.35
C PHE A 47 -2.27 -7.00 9.62
N ARG A 48 -2.74 -6.82 8.38
CA ARG A 48 -3.23 -7.93 7.54
C ARG A 48 -2.47 -8.02 6.23
N VAL A 49 -2.04 -9.23 5.90
CA VAL A 49 -1.53 -9.58 4.58
C VAL A 49 -2.67 -10.16 3.75
N VAL A 50 -2.90 -9.58 2.58
CA VAL A 50 -3.95 -10.05 1.66
C VAL A 50 -3.34 -10.48 0.33
N LYS A 51 -3.94 -11.51 -0.29
CA LYS A 51 -3.52 -12.06 -1.57
C LYS A 51 -4.64 -12.01 -2.60
N SER A 52 -4.28 -11.96 -3.87
CA SER A 52 -5.24 -12.13 -4.94
C SER A 52 -5.77 -13.57 -4.98
N HIS A 53 -7.05 -13.74 -5.31
CA HIS A 53 -7.60 -15.07 -5.59
C HIS A 53 -7.04 -15.71 -6.88
N ARG A 54 -6.32 -14.92 -7.70
CA ARG A 54 -5.65 -15.37 -8.93
C ARG A 54 -4.27 -15.98 -8.65
N GLY A 55 -3.85 -16.12 -7.39
CA GLY A 55 -2.50 -16.52 -7.02
C GLY A 55 -1.52 -15.38 -7.02
N THR A 56 -0.28 -15.61 -7.43
CA THR A 56 0.75 -14.58 -7.56
C THR A 56 0.67 -13.89 -8.93
N ILE A 57 1.27 -12.71 -9.05
CA ILE A 57 1.44 -12.04 -10.37
C ILE A 57 2.17 -12.96 -11.34
N TYR A 58 3.20 -13.67 -10.84
CA TYR A 58 4.00 -14.58 -11.65
C TYR A 58 3.16 -15.69 -12.25
N ASP A 59 2.39 -16.40 -11.42
CA ASP A 59 1.54 -17.51 -11.84
C ASP A 59 0.50 -17.06 -12.88
N ASP A 60 -0.16 -15.92 -12.63
CA ASP A 60 -1.21 -15.39 -13.51
C ASP A 60 -0.68 -15.05 -14.90
N TYR A 61 0.46 -14.35 -14.97
CA TYR A 61 1.07 -13.99 -16.25
C TYR A 61 1.69 -15.18 -16.95
N PHE A 62 2.28 -16.13 -16.23
CA PHE A 62 2.82 -17.36 -16.79
C PHE A 62 1.73 -18.22 -17.41
N GLN A 63 0.62 -18.43 -16.71
CA GLN A 63 -0.54 -19.17 -17.21
C GLN A 63 -1.19 -18.49 -18.42
N ALA A 64 -1.19 -17.16 -18.46
CA ALA A 64 -1.72 -16.39 -19.58
C ALA A 64 -0.75 -16.30 -20.77
N GLY A 65 0.48 -16.84 -20.66
CA GLY A 65 1.52 -16.70 -21.68
C GLY A 65 1.86 -15.23 -22.01
N SER A 66 1.77 -14.34 -21.02
CA SER A 66 1.92 -12.91 -21.20
C SER A 66 2.92 -12.31 -20.20
N ILE A 67 3.26 -11.04 -20.40
CA ILE A 67 4.11 -10.27 -19.48
C ILE A 67 3.41 -8.95 -19.12
N PRO A 68 3.72 -8.37 -17.94
CA PRO A 68 3.25 -7.04 -17.61
C PRO A 68 3.73 -6.02 -18.65
N VAL A 69 2.81 -5.25 -19.23
CA VAL A 69 3.13 -4.22 -20.22
C VAL A 69 2.89 -2.82 -19.66
N MET A 70 3.70 -1.87 -20.10
CA MET A 70 3.49 -0.44 -19.82
C MET A 70 2.15 0.01 -20.41
N GLY A 71 1.42 0.84 -19.65
CA GLY A 71 0.10 1.33 -20.04
C GLY A 71 -1.08 0.53 -19.48
N PHE A 72 -0.95 -0.76 -19.28
CA PHE A 72 -1.98 -1.59 -18.65
C PHE A 72 -1.57 -1.99 -17.23
N ARG A 73 -2.05 -1.26 -16.23
CA ARG A 73 -1.77 -1.53 -14.80
C ARG A 73 -2.74 -2.55 -14.19
N SER A 74 -3.15 -3.57 -14.97
CA SER A 74 -4.04 -4.62 -14.50
C SER A 74 -3.48 -5.39 -13.30
N CYS A 75 -2.15 -5.54 -13.20
CA CYS A 75 -1.49 -6.10 -12.04
C CYS A 75 -1.77 -5.30 -10.76
N THR A 76 -1.70 -3.97 -10.81
CA THR A 76 -2.03 -3.13 -9.64
C THR A 76 -3.48 -3.34 -9.21
N ASP A 77 -4.42 -3.35 -10.14
CA ASP A 77 -5.83 -3.54 -9.82
C ASP A 77 -6.11 -4.95 -9.28
N ASN A 78 -5.64 -5.99 -9.97
CA ASN A 78 -5.97 -7.38 -9.65
C ASN A 78 -5.23 -7.91 -8.40
N PHE A 79 -3.99 -7.45 -8.16
CA PHE A 79 -3.14 -8.01 -7.09
C PHE A 79 -2.94 -7.07 -5.90
N LYS A 80 -3.29 -5.78 -6.01
CA LYS A 80 -3.20 -4.82 -4.90
C LYS A 80 -4.56 -4.25 -4.53
N ILE A 81 -5.23 -3.55 -5.45
CA ILE A 81 -6.44 -2.80 -5.12
C ILE A 81 -7.62 -3.72 -4.78
N LYS A 82 -7.93 -4.69 -5.64
CA LYS A 82 -9.08 -5.59 -5.43
C LYS A 82 -8.96 -6.44 -4.16
N PRO A 83 -7.81 -7.08 -3.85
CA PRO A 83 -7.65 -7.83 -2.60
C PRO A 83 -7.86 -6.96 -1.36
N GLN A 84 -7.25 -5.78 -1.32
CA GLN A 84 -7.41 -4.83 -0.20
C GLN A 84 -8.87 -4.40 -0.05
N ARG A 85 -9.52 -3.98 -1.14
CA ARG A 85 -10.94 -3.60 -1.11
C ARG A 85 -11.86 -4.72 -0.64
N ARG A 86 -11.58 -5.95 -1.07
CA ARG A 86 -12.36 -7.12 -0.63
C ARG A 86 -12.24 -7.30 0.88
N GLU A 87 -11.04 -7.14 1.43
CA GLU A 87 -10.80 -7.27 2.84
C GLU A 87 -11.46 -6.14 3.65
N ILE A 88 -11.30 -4.89 3.22
CA ILE A 88 -11.99 -3.76 3.85
C ILE A 88 -13.50 -3.98 3.81
N ARG A 89 -14.04 -4.44 2.69
CA ARG A 89 -15.49 -4.66 2.54
C ARG A 89 -16.04 -5.72 3.49
N LYS A 90 -15.25 -6.76 3.81
CA LYS A 90 -15.65 -7.77 4.83
C LYS A 90 -15.79 -7.14 6.21
N ILE A 91 -14.94 -6.17 6.54
CA ILE A 91 -14.91 -5.51 7.85
C ILE A 91 -16.07 -4.51 7.97
N VAL A 92 -16.19 -3.60 7.00
CA VAL A 92 -17.18 -2.50 7.06
C VAL A 92 -18.60 -2.93 6.68
N GLY A 93 -18.75 -4.12 6.11
CA GLY A 93 -20.06 -4.66 5.72
C GLY A 93 -20.76 -3.85 4.63
N GLN A 94 -22.08 -3.93 4.57
CA GLN A 94 -22.91 -3.18 3.63
C GLN A 94 -23.47 -1.93 4.31
N GLY A 95 -23.16 -0.75 3.74
CA GLY A 95 -23.76 0.52 4.16
C GLY A 95 -24.88 0.98 3.23
N LYS A 96 -25.45 2.12 3.53
CA LYS A 96 -26.47 2.77 2.69
C LYS A 96 -25.85 3.25 1.37
N ARG A 97 -26.68 3.42 0.35
CA ARG A 97 -26.21 3.92 -0.95
C ARG A 97 -25.60 5.32 -0.81
N GLY A 98 -24.32 5.45 -1.21
CA GLY A 98 -23.57 6.71 -1.16
C GLY A 98 -22.89 6.99 0.19
N GLU A 99 -23.02 6.09 1.17
CA GLU A 99 -22.30 6.20 2.44
C GLU A 99 -20.83 5.85 2.28
N VAL A 100 -19.96 6.67 2.85
CA VAL A 100 -18.53 6.39 2.96
C VAL A 100 -18.30 5.60 4.25
N LEU A 101 -17.83 4.37 4.12
CA LEU A 101 -17.65 3.42 5.22
C LEU A 101 -16.20 3.25 5.65
N ALA A 102 -15.26 3.64 4.77
CA ALA A 102 -13.84 3.53 5.02
C ALA A 102 -13.07 4.69 4.40
N GLN A 103 -11.95 5.03 5.01
CA GLN A 103 -10.96 5.96 4.49
C GLN A 103 -9.64 5.21 4.31
N CYS A 104 -9.13 5.16 3.09
CA CYS A 104 -7.85 4.54 2.77
C CYS A 104 -6.75 5.59 2.67
N TRP A 105 -5.70 5.41 3.44
CA TRP A 105 -4.51 6.27 3.38
C TRP A 105 -3.49 5.71 2.39
N LEU A 106 -3.06 6.54 1.46
CA LEU A 106 -1.96 6.21 0.56
C LEU A 106 -0.76 7.11 0.85
N GLY A 107 0.42 6.48 0.98
CA GLY A 107 1.67 7.15 1.28
C GLY A 107 2.31 7.84 0.07
N ILE A 108 1.54 8.68 -0.64
CA ILE A 108 2.04 9.50 -1.75
C ILE A 108 2.69 10.76 -1.16
N THR A 109 3.91 11.05 -1.64
CA THR A 109 4.70 12.23 -1.28
C THR A 109 4.55 13.34 -2.31
N THR A 110 5.11 14.53 -2.03
CA THR A 110 5.08 15.67 -2.96
C THR A 110 5.69 15.35 -4.31
N ASP A 111 6.73 14.51 -4.35
CA ASP A 111 7.38 14.07 -5.60
C ASP A 111 6.49 13.21 -6.48
N GLU A 112 5.46 12.61 -5.90
CA GLU A 112 4.55 11.71 -6.58
C GLU A 112 3.12 12.26 -6.69
N GLU A 113 2.90 13.55 -6.47
CA GLU A 113 1.58 14.19 -6.46
C GLU A 113 0.75 13.90 -7.73
N ARG A 114 1.41 13.78 -8.88
CA ARG A 114 0.78 13.38 -10.16
C ARG A 114 0.09 12.00 -10.12
N ARG A 115 0.40 11.17 -9.11
CA ARG A 115 -0.22 9.85 -8.90
C ARG A 115 -1.50 9.92 -8.08
N ARG A 116 -1.90 11.10 -7.65
CA ARG A 116 -3.15 11.33 -6.93
C ARG A 116 -4.32 10.84 -7.77
N THR A 117 -5.21 10.11 -7.17
CA THR A 117 -6.42 9.56 -7.80
C THR A 117 -7.58 9.58 -6.82
N THR A 118 -8.78 9.50 -7.34
CA THR A 118 -9.99 9.31 -6.53
C THR A 118 -10.34 7.85 -6.42
N SER A 119 -11.10 7.48 -5.40
CA SER A 119 -11.62 6.13 -5.28
C SER A 119 -12.59 5.83 -6.42
N SER A 120 -12.46 4.65 -7.02
CA SER A 120 -13.44 4.16 -8.00
C SER A 120 -14.68 3.52 -7.35
N VAL A 121 -14.73 3.47 -6.01
CA VAL A 121 -15.88 2.96 -5.25
C VAL A 121 -16.36 4.03 -4.26
N LYS A 122 -17.67 4.25 -4.19
CA LYS A 122 -18.27 5.33 -3.39
C LYS A 122 -18.20 5.13 -1.88
N TRP A 123 -18.05 3.90 -1.43
CA TRP A 123 -18.03 3.54 -0.02
C TRP A 123 -16.66 3.66 0.65
N CYS A 124 -15.61 3.97 -0.11
CA CYS A 124 -14.23 4.10 0.40
C CYS A 124 -13.57 5.33 -0.20
N ASP A 125 -13.20 6.27 0.63
CA ASP A 125 -12.42 7.44 0.22
C ASP A 125 -10.92 7.16 0.26
N ILE A 126 -10.17 7.89 -0.56
CA ILE A 126 -8.70 7.86 -0.57
C ILE A 126 -8.19 9.21 -0.09
N THR A 127 -7.28 9.18 0.86
CA THR A 127 -6.58 10.35 1.38
C THR A 127 -5.08 10.18 1.35
N TYR A 128 -4.36 11.28 1.39
CA TYR A 128 -2.91 11.33 1.20
C TYR A 128 -2.25 12.11 2.36
N PRO A 129 -2.18 11.53 3.57
CA PRO A 129 -1.76 12.28 4.76
C PRO A 129 -0.37 12.91 4.65
N LEU A 130 0.59 12.22 4.00
CA LEU A 130 1.94 12.77 3.80
C LEU A 130 1.95 13.96 2.84
N LEU A 131 1.07 13.95 1.84
CA LEU A 131 0.97 15.03 0.86
C LEU A 131 0.11 16.19 1.38
N ASP A 132 -1.12 15.90 1.80
CA ASP A 132 -2.12 16.93 2.11
C ASP A 132 -1.88 17.61 3.46
N ASN A 133 -1.47 16.83 4.46
CA ASN A 133 -1.33 17.36 5.83
C ASN A 133 0.09 17.87 6.13
N HIS A 134 1.12 17.22 5.59
CA HIS A 134 2.51 17.45 6.00
C HIS A 134 3.44 17.89 4.87
N ARG A 135 3.01 17.85 3.62
CA ARG A 135 3.81 18.22 2.44
C ARG A 135 5.18 17.54 2.40
N VAL A 136 5.20 16.24 2.76
CA VAL A 136 6.43 15.44 2.89
C VAL A 136 6.97 15.04 1.53
N SER A 137 8.25 15.22 1.31
CA SER A 137 8.96 14.72 0.14
C SER A 137 9.45 13.27 0.35
N ARG A 138 9.89 12.64 -0.73
CA ARG A 138 10.55 11.34 -0.65
C ARG A 138 11.85 11.40 0.17
N ALA A 139 12.61 12.49 0.03
CA ALA A 139 13.83 12.70 0.80
C ALA A 139 13.54 12.73 2.31
N ASP A 140 12.53 13.50 2.73
CA ASP A 140 12.10 13.56 4.14
C ASP A 140 11.72 12.17 4.68
N CYS A 141 11.01 11.36 3.87
CA CYS A 141 10.68 9.99 4.23
C CYS A 141 11.93 9.12 4.45
N LEU A 142 12.91 9.22 3.56
CA LEU A 142 14.15 8.45 3.66
C LEU A 142 14.98 8.87 4.88
N ASP A 143 15.07 10.16 5.13
CA ASP A 143 15.81 10.67 6.29
C ASP A 143 15.13 10.26 7.60
N ARG A 144 13.80 10.32 7.66
CA ARG A 144 13.05 9.82 8.82
C ARG A 144 13.25 8.32 9.06
N LEU A 145 13.30 7.51 7.98
CA LEU A 145 13.57 6.07 8.09
C LEU A 145 15.00 5.77 8.56
N LYS A 146 16.00 6.53 8.08
CA LYS A 146 17.39 6.41 8.54
C LYS A 146 17.53 6.68 10.04
N LEU A 147 16.79 7.64 10.59
CA LEU A 147 16.80 7.91 12.05
C LEU A 147 16.32 6.70 12.88
N GLU A 148 15.48 5.84 12.31
CA GLU A 148 15.08 4.57 12.93
C GLU A 148 16.02 3.40 12.58
N GLY A 149 17.16 3.67 11.93
CA GLY A 149 18.11 2.63 11.50
C GLY A 149 17.63 1.81 10.30
N LEU A 150 16.59 2.25 9.58
CA LEU A 150 16.00 1.54 8.45
C LEU A 150 16.61 2.00 7.13
N ASN A 151 17.27 1.10 6.44
CA ASN A 151 17.72 1.33 5.07
C ASN A 151 16.71 0.73 4.10
N VAL A 152 15.81 1.56 3.58
CA VAL A 152 14.69 1.13 2.74
C VAL A 152 14.97 1.43 1.28
N ILE A 153 14.93 0.40 0.45
CA ILE A 153 14.97 0.54 -1.00
C ILE A 153 13.58 0.88 -1.57
N LYS A 154 13.55 1.33 -2.81
CA LYS A 154 12.28 1.55 -3.52
C LYS A 154 11.52 0.24 -3.63
N SER A 155 10.34 0.17 -3.00
CA SER A 155 9.45 -0.98 -3.11
C SER A 155 8.93 -1.15 -4.54
N GLY A 156 8.84 -2.38 -5.01
CA GLY A 156 8.34 -2.70 -6.34
C GLY A 156 8.36 -4.19 -6.60
N CYS A 157 7.84 -4.60 -7.75
CA CYS A 157 7.99 -5.97 -8.22
C CYS A 157 9.30 -6.07 -9.01
N PHE A 158 10.05 -7.16 -8.84
CA PHE A 158 11.36 -7.34 -9.49
C PHE A 158 11.27 -7.38 -11.03
N HIS A 159 10.12 -7.69 -11.61
CA HIS A 159 9.87 -7.69 -13.06
C HIS A 159 8.98 -6.52 -13.54
N CYS A 160 8.86 -5.46 -12.73
CA CYS A 160 7.99 -4.34 -13.07
C CYS A 160 8.61 -3.47 -14.19
N PRO A 161 7.91 -3.22 -15.31
CA PRO A 161 8.43 -2.36 -16.38
C PRO A 161 8.60 -0.90 -15.96
N TYR A 162 8.07 -0.51 -14.79
CA TYR A 162 8.23 0.81 -14.18
C TYR A 162 9.31 0.88 -13.10
N SER A 163 10.07 -0.20 -12.88
CA SER A 163 11.08 -0.24 -11.80
C SER A 163 12.30 0.64 -12.08
N GLY A 164 12.57 1.00 -13.32
CA GLY A 164 13.70 1.83 -13.75
C GLY A 164 13.38 3.31 -13.97
N SER A 165 12.19 3.77 -13.65
CA SER A 165 11.76 5.15 -13.88
C SER A 165 11.66 5.97 -12.60
#